data_456222ded541251981b37a569a25ec2a
#
_entry.id   456222ded541251981b37a569a25ec2a
#
_cell.length_a   1.000
_cell.length_b   1.000
_cell.length_c   1.000
_cell.angle_alpha   90.00
_cell.angle_beta   90.00
_cell.angle_gamma   90.00
#
_symmetry.space_group_name_H-M   'P 1'
#
loop_
_entity.id
_entity.type
_entity.pdbx_description
1 polymer ?
#
loop_
_entity_poly.entity_id
_entity_poly.type
_entity_poly.pdbx_seq_one_letter_code
_entity_poly.pdbx_strand_id
1 'polypeptide(L)'
;MTNTRTETDTFGPIEVASDRYWGAQAQRSLGNFKIGWEKQPAPIVRALGIVKRAAAETNMALGGLDKKIGETIVKAAQEVIEGKLDDHFPLVVWQTGSGTQSNMNANEVISNRAIEMLGGEMGTKKPVHPNDHVNMSQSSNDTYPTAMHIACAEEIVHRLLPALQKLRNALNDKSQAWKNIVKIGRTHTQDATPLTLGQEFSGYTMQVQNGIERIEMTLPKLMQLAQGGTAVGTGLNAPIGFDKMVAECIAAITQMPFTSAPNKFEALAAHDAMVFSHGAINTLAASLFKIANDIRLLGSGPRSGLGELSLPENEPGSSIMPGKVNPTQCEALTQVCVQIFGNNAALTFADSQGHFELNVYNPVMAYNFLQSVRLMADAAVSFTDNCVVGIEPRLDNIKAGLERSLMLVTALAPKIGYDAAAKIAKTAHKNGTTLKEEALKGKYVTAEEFDAIVRPEDMIGPK
;
A
#
# COMPACT_ATOMS: atom_id res chain seq x y z
N MET A 1 23.26 36.73 3.05
CA MET A 1 21.86 37.11 2.81
C MET A 1 21.44 36.39 1.55
N THR A 2 20.43 35.58 1.60
CA THR A 2 19.84 34.93 0.40
C THR A 2 19.24 36.06 -0.44
N ASN A 3 19.62 36.13 -1.72
CA ASN A 3 19.00 37.07 -2.65
C ASN A 3 17.50 36.74 -2.75
N THR A 4 16.68 37.78 -2.65
CA THR A 4 15.22 37.67 -2.83
C THR A 4 14.77 38.41 -4.07
N ARG A 5 13.62 38.05 -4.60
CA ARG A 5 12.84 38.78 -5.59
C ARG A 5 11.46 39.08 -5.03
N THR A 6 10.87 40.18 -5.45
CA THR A 6 9.49 40.52 -5.08
C THR A 6 8.51 39.82 -6.03
N GLU A 7 7.59 39.06 -5.49
CA GLU A 7 6.42 38.53 -6.23
C GLU A 7 5.13 39.13 -5.68
N THR A 8 4.05 39.04 -6.45
CA THR A 8 2.77 39.64 -6.06
C THR A 8 1.63 38.65 -6.24
N ASP A 9 0.63 38.75 -5.37
CA ASP A 9 -0.69 38.15 -5.52
C ASP A 9 -1.78 39.17 -5.16
N THR A 10 -3.03 38.71 -4.99
CA THR A 10 -4.18 39.59 -4.64
C THR A 10 -4.06 40.21 -3.25
N PHE A 11 -3.15 39.71 -2.39
CA PHE A 11 -2.83 40.27 -1.06
C PHE A 11 -1.65 41.22 -1.05
N GLY A 12 -1.04 41.47 -2.22
CA GLY A 12 0.10 42.39 -2.38
C GLY A 12 1.47 41.73 -2.52
N PRO A 13 2.55 42.52 -2.40
CA PRO A 13 3.90 42.00 -2.61
C PRO A 13 4.39 41.14 -1.45
N ILE A 14 5.30 40.20 -1.77
CA ILE A 14 6.02 39.36 -0.82
C ILE A 14 7.38 38.96 -1.38
N GLU A 15 8.38 38.86 -0.51
CA GLU A 15 9.73 38.43 -0.88
C GLU A 15 9.85 36.93 -0.98
N VAL A 16 10.39 36.43 -2.10
CA VAL A 16 10.64 35.03 -2.39
C VAL A 16 12.13 34.83 -2.70
N ALA A 17 12.73 33.74 -2.25
CA ALA A 17 14.13 33.45 -2.57
C ALA A 17 14.35 33.38 -4.08
N SER A 18 15.37 34.09 -4.59
CA SER A 18 15.60 34.27 -6.04
C SER A 18 15.97 32.97 -6.76
N ASP A 19 16.48 31.98 -6.02
CA ASP A 19 16.86 30.66 -6.52
C ASP A 19 15.70 29.64 -6.53
N ARG A 20 14.48 30.07 -6.19
CA ARG A 20 13.29 29.21 -6.11
C ARG A 20 12.25 29.59 -7.16
N TYR A 21 11.61 28.56 -7.76
CA TYR A 21 10.57 28.78 -8.77
C TYR A 21 9.17 29.01 -8.19
N TRP A 22 8.92 28.69 -6.90
CA TRP A 22 7.63 29.02 -6.30
C TRP A 22 7.41 30.54 -6.20
N GLY A 23 6.16 30.94 -6.15
CA GLY A 23 5.79 32.35 -6.13
C GLY A 23 5.14 32.80 -4.83
N ALA A 24 4.35 33.88 -4.94
CA ALA A 24 3.78 34.58 -3.78
C ALA A 24 2.83 33.70 -2.95
N GLN A 25 1.96 32.91 -3.57
CA GLN A 25 0.99 32.10 -2.84
C GLN A 25 1.64 30.96 -2.07
N ALA A 26 2.58 30.25 -2.67
CA ALA A 26 3.35 29.22 -1.98
C ALA A 26 4.20 29.83 -0.85
N GLN A 27 4.80 31.01 -1.05
CA GLN A 27 5.56 31.71 -0.02
C GLN A 27 4.68 32.10 1.19
N ARG A 28 3.43 32.54 0.95
CA ARG A 28 2.48 32.80 2.05
C ARG A 28 2.13 31.53 2.80
N SER A 29 1.91 30.44 2.07
CA SER A 29 1.62 29.13 2.66
C SER A 29 2.73 28.67 3.62
N LEU A 30 4.00 28.84 3.24
CA LEU A 30 5.15 28.58 4.11
C LEU A 30 5.13 29.40 5.41
N GLY A 31 4.62 30.62 5.34
CA GLY A 31 4.45 31.49 6.51
C GLY A 31 3.30 31.09 7.41
N ASN A 32 2.17 30.66 6.79
CA ASN A 32 0.89 30.43 7.47
C ASN A 32 0.77 29.04 8.09
N PHE A 33 1.35 28.00 7.46
CA PHE A 33 1.17 26.60 7.87
C PHE A 33 2.49 25.99 8.38
N LYS A 34 2.95 26.45 9.54
CA LYS A 34 4.12 25.90 10.25
C LYS A 34 3.69 24.75 11.13
N ILE A 35 3.15 23.67 10.52
CA ILE A 35 2.53 22.54 11.21
C ILE A 35 3.21 21.25 10.75
N GLY A 36 3.79 20.50 11.71
CA GLY A 36 4.46 19.24 11.41
C GLY A 36 5.67 19.37 10.48
N TRP A 37 6.13 18.23 10.00
CA TRP A 37 7.23 18.13 9.02
C TRP A 37 6.82 17.41 7.74
N GLU A 38 5.60 16.83 7.72
CA GLU A 38 5.08 16.03 6.61
C GLU A 38 4.84 16.95 5.41
N LYS A 39 5.66 16.78 4.39
CA LYS A 39 5.52 17.51 3.11
C LYS A 39 4.59 16.77 2.16
N GLN A 40 4.13 17.49 1.14
CA GLN A 40 3.40 16.88 0.04
C GLN A 40 4.22 15.73 -0.55
N PRO A 41 3.64 14.53 -0.69
CA PRO A 41 4.37 13.39 -1.26
C PRO A 41 4.83 13.64 -2.69
N ALA A 42 6.04 13.20 -3.04
CA ALA A 42 6.56 13.32 -4.40
C ALA A 42 5.60 12.78 -5.49
N PRO A 43 4.87 11.67 -5.29
CA PRO A 43 3.86 11.24 -6.26
C PRO A 43 2.74 12.27 -6.51
N ILE A 44 2.35 13.07 -5.52
CA ILE A 44 1.38 14.17 -5.71
C ILE A 44 2.01 15.29 -6.55
N VAL A 45 3.25 15.65 -6.29
CA VAL A 45 3.98 16.66 -7.08
C VAL A 45 4.08 16.23 -8.54
N ARG A 46 4.49 14.97 -8.77
CA ARG A 46 4.52 14.36 -10.10
C ARG A 46 3.15 14.39 -10.78
N ALA A 47 2.10 13.99 -10.07
CA ALA A 47 0.74 13.95 -10.60
C ALA A 47 0.22 15.36 -10.95
N LEU A 48 0.53 16.38 -10.14
CA LEU A 48 0.25 17.77 -10.50
C LEU A 48 0.96 18.16 -11.80
N GLY A 49 2.23 17.79 -11.98
CA GLY A 49 2.95 17.98 -13.24
C GLY A 49 2.23 17.33 -14.43
N ILE A 50 1.74 16.09 -14.27
CA ILE A 50 0.97 15.36 -15.30
C ILE A 50 -0.30 16.12 -15.66
N VAL A 51 -1.07 16.57 -14.65
CA VAL A 51 -2.30 17.36 -14.88
C VAL A 51 -2.00 18.64 -15.63
N LYS A 52 -0.95 19.39 -15.23
CA LYS A 52 -0.60 20.67 -15.88
C LYS A 52 -0.14 20.47 -17.31
N ARG A 53 0.65 19.43 -17.59
CA ARG A 53 1.04 19.07 -18.94
C ARG A 53 -0.18 18.70 -19.78
N ALA A 54 -1.03 17.80 -19.31
CA ALA A 54 -2.23 17.36 -20.02
C ALA A 54 -3.21 18.52 -20.28
N ALA A 55 -3.39 19.41 -19.30
CA ALA A 55 -4.26 20.58 -19.46
C ALA A 55 -3.71 21.57 -20.50
N ALA A 56 -2.39 21.82 -20.53
CA ALA A 56 -1.77 22.67 -21.54
C ALA A 56 -1.91 22.08 -22.95
N GLU A 57 -1.66 20.78 -23.15
CA GLU A 57 -1.86 20.06 -24.41
C GLU A 57 -3.32 20.16 -24.86
N THR A 58 -4.26 19.93 -23.96
CA THR A 58 -5.71 20.00 -24.23
C THR A 58 -6.16 21.42 -24.59
N ASN A 59 -5.72 22.44 -23.83
CA ASN A 59 -6.09 23.83 -24.09
C ASN A 59 -5.50 24.34 -25.42
N MET A 60 -4.30 23.90 -25.81
CA MET A 60 -3.76 24.18 -27.16
C MET A 60 -4.61 23.53 -28.25
N ALA A 61 -4.99 22.27 -28.08
CA ALA A 61 -5.81 21.56 -29.06
C ALA A 61 -7.21 22.17 -29.23
N LEU A 62 -7.77 22.70 -28.15
CA LEU A 62 -9.06 23.42 -28.16
C LEU A 62 -8.95 24.89 -28.59
N GLY A 63 -7.74 25.38 -28.90
CA GLY A 63 -7.49 26.74 -29.40
C GLY A 63 -7.56 27.83 -28.31
N GLY A 64 -7.60 27.47 -27.02
CA GLY A 64 -7.65 28.40 -25.91
C GLY A 64 -6.28 28.92 -25.45
N LEU A 65 -5.20 28.18 -25.70
CA LEU A 65 -3.84 28.51 -25.27
C LEU A 65 -2.92 28.71 -26.48
N ASP A 66 -2.15 29.82 -26.47
CA ASP A 66 -1.11 30.06 -27.47
C ASP A 66 -0.13 28.91 -27.54
N LYS A 67 0.20 28.49 -28.77
CA LYS A 67 1.04 27.32 -29.00
C LYS A 67 2.42 27.42 -28.37
N LYS A 68 3.10 28.59 -28.51
CA LYS A 68 4.45 28.78 -27.96
C LYS A 68 4.45 28.77 -26.45
N ILE A 69 3.46 29.40 -25.82
CA ILE A 69 3.27 29.41 -24.38
C ILE A 69 2.95 27.98 -23.90
N GLY A 70 2.00 27.30 -24.54
CA GLY A 70 1.59 25.96 -24.18
C GLY A 70 2.71 24.93 -24.28
N GLU A 71 3.48 24.93 -25.39
CA GLU A 71 4.64 24.03 -25.55
C GLU A 71 5.73 24.28 -24.48
N THR A 72 5.88 25.52 -24.03
CA THR A 72 6.84 25.83 -22.95
C THR A 72 6.33 25.39 -21.59
N ILE A 73 5.02 25.52 -21.32
CA ILE A 73 4.39 24.97 -20.12
C ILE A 73 4.54 23.44 -20.10
N VAL A 74 4.32 22.75 -21.22
CA VAL A 74 4.51 21.31 -21.35
C VAL A 74 5.94 20.90 -20.98
N LYS A 75 6.96 21.61 -21.46
CA LYS A 75 8.38 21.35 -21.11
C LYS A 75 8.65 21.55 -19.63
N ALA A 76 8.19 22.65 -19.05
CA ALA A 76 8.36 22.92 -17.62
C ALA A 76 7.61 21.89 -16.74
N ALA A 77 6.38 21.52 -17.11
CA ALA A 77 5.63 20.48 -16.43
C ALA A 77 6.31 19.10 -16.54
N GLN A 78 6.97 18.83 -17.67
CA GLN A 78 7.75 17.59 -17.83
C GLN A 78 8.93 17.53 -16.86
N GLU A 79 9.61 18.66 -16.58
CA GLU A 79 10.67 18.69 -15.55
C GLU A 79 10.13 18.39 -14.15
N VAL A 80 8.88 18.81 -13.83
CA VAL A 80 8.18 18.43 -12.58
C VAL A 80 7.89 16.94 -12.55
N ILE A 81 7.37 16.37 -13.64
CA ILE A 81 7.08 14.91 -13.75
C ILE A 81 8.33 14.08 -13.53
N GLU A 82 9.48 14.54 -14.02
CA GLU A 82 10.79 13.86 -13.90
C GLU A 82 11.47 14.07 -12.55
N GLY A 83 10.87 14.83 -11.63
CA GLY A 83 11.42 15.13 -10.29
C GLY A 83 12.59 16.13 -10.29
N LYS A 84 12.89 16.77 -11.42
CA LYS A 84 14.00 17.75 -11.53
C LYS A 84 13.77 19.02 -10.72
N LEU A 85 12.52 19.28 -10.35
CA LEU A 85 12.09 20.48 -9.63
C LEU A 85 11.54 20.20 -8.23
N ASP A 86 11.78 19.02 -7.67
CA ASP A 86 11.21 18.58 -6.38
C ASP A 86 11.55 19.54 -5.23
N ASP A 87 12.75 20.13 -5.21
CA ASP A 87 13.18 21.11 -4.21
C ASP A 87 12.36 22.41 -4.21
N HIS A 88 11.51 22.61 -5.22
CA HIS A 88 10.63 23.78 -5.36
C HIS A 88 9.20 23.50 -4.84
N PHE A 89 8.97 22.35 -4.18
CA PHE A 89 7.69 21.97 -3.59
C PHE A 89 7.81 21.77 -2.07
N PRO A 90 7.98 22.86 -1.31
CA PRO A 90 8.30 22.79 0.11
C PRO A 90 7.08 22.64 1.03
N LEU A 91 5.86 22.68 0.50
CA LEU A 91 4.64 22.82 1.29
C LEU A 91 4.30 21.57 2.11
N VAL A 92 3.80 21.80 3.32
CA VAL A 92 3.35 20.72 4.23
C VAL A 92 1.99 20.17 3.82
N VAL A 93 1.68 18.98 4.30
CA VAL A 93 0.36 18.33 4.17
C VAL A 93 -0.73 19.14 4.89
N TRP A 94 -0.39 19.70 6.05
CA TRP A 94 -1.29 20.44 6.94
C TRP A 94 -1.54 21.86 6.43
N GLN A 95 -2.35 21.97 5.37
CA GLN A 95 -2.69 23.20 4.66
C GLN A 95 -4.21 23.27 4.42
N THR A 96 -4.67 24.15 3.53
CA THR A 96 -6.09 24.17 3.15
C THR A 96 -6.54 22.81 2.61
N GLY A 97 -7.69 22.35 3.05
CA GLY A 97 -8.18 21.01 2.78
C GLY A 97 -8.54 20.71 1.32
N SER A 98 -8.69 21.75 0.48
CA SER A 98 -8.86 21.59 -0.97
C SER A 98 -7.55 21.30 -1.72
N GLY A 99 -6.38 21.48 -1.08
CA GLY A 99 -5.08 21.38 -1.73
C GLY A 99 -4.70 22.60 -2.60
N THR A 100 -5.40 23.73 -2.44
CA THR A 100 -5.20 24.92 -3.27
C THR A 100 -3.76 25.42 -3.25
N GLN A 101 -3.09 25.46 -2.08
CA GLN A 101 -1.71 25.92 -2.02
C GLN A 101 -0.77 25.03 -2.83
N SER A 102 -0.96 23.71 -2.80
CA SER A 102 -0.16 22.78 -3.61
C SER A 102 -0.44 22.92 -5.10
N ASN A 103 -1.69 23.11 -5.51
CA ASN A 103 -2.04 23.41 -6.89
C ASN A 103 -1.36 24.73 -7.34
N MET A 104 -1.42 25.77 -6.51
CA MET A 104 -0.79 27.05 -6.81
C MET A 104 0.74 26.94 -6.82
N ASN A 105 1.34 26.15 -5.93
CA ASN A 105 2.77 25.85 -5.97
C ASN A 105 3.17 25.27 -7.33
N ALA A 106 2.44 24.29 -7.85
CA ALA A 106 2.70 23.75 -9.19
C ALA A 106 2.52 24.79 -10.29
N ASN A 107 1.47 25.61 -10.23
CA ASN A 107 1.23 26.68 -11.19
C ASN A 107 2.37 27.71 -11.20
N GLU A 108 2.82 28.14 -10.02
CA GLU A 108 3.89 29.13 -9.86
C GLU A 108 5.24 28.58 -10.33
N VAL A 109 5.60 27.35 -9.91
CA VAL A 109 6.85 26.70 -10.34
C VAL A 109 6.89 26.52 -11.85
N ILE A 110 5.85 25.99 -12.46
CA ILE A 110 5.78 25.78 -13.90
C ILE A 110 5.79 27.11 -14.66
N SER A 111 5.05 28.11 -14.17
CA SER A 111 5.04 29.46 -14.76
C SER A 111 6.41 30.12 -14.74
N ASN A 112 7.07 30.18 -13.57
CA ASN A 112 8.38 30.79 -13.44
C ASN A 112 9.45 30.04 -14.25
N ARG A 113 9.42 28.71 -14.28
CA ARG A 113 10.32 27.91 -15.12
C ARG A 113 10.08 28.16 -16.61
N ALA A 114 8.84 28.26 -17.05
CA ALA A 114 8.49 28.58 -18.42
C ALA A 114 8.91 30.02 -18.81
N ILE A 115 8.76 30.99 -17.90
CA ILE A 115 9.25 32.38 -18.09
C ILE A 115 10.76 32.38 -18.33
N GLU A 116 11.51 31.66 -17.49
CA GLU A 116 12.97 31.54 -17.63
C GLU A 116 13.36 30.90 -18.97
N MET A 117 12.69 29.81 -19.38
CA MET A 117 12.91 29.16 -20.69
C MET A 117 12.67 30.08 -21.87
N LEU A 118 11.79 31.07 -21.71
CA LEU A 118 11.49 32.09 -22.73
C LEU A 118 12.37 33.35 -22.63
N GLY A 119 13.35 33.35 -21.71
CA GLY A 119 14.26 34.47 -21.48
C GLY A 119 13.64 35.67 -20.74
N GLY A 120 12.50 35.46 -20.08
CA GLY A 120 11.82 36.43 -19.24
C GLY A 120 12.36 36.48 -17.81
N GLU A 121 11.86 37.47 -17.03
CA GLU A 121 12.20 37.65 -15.62
C GLU A 121 11.18 36.96 -14.72
N MET A 122 11.63 36.03 -13.86
CA MET A 122 10.80 35.32 -12.90
C MET A 122 10.05 36.29 -11.96
N GLY A 123 8.81 35.94 -11.61
CA GLY A 123 7.96 36.74 -10.75
C GLY A 123 7.13 37.81 -11.48
N THR A 124 7.45 38.11 -12.73
CA THR A 124 6.72 39.10 -13.53
C THR A 124 5.36 38.59 -14.06
N LYS A 125 5.13 37.29 -14.03
CA LYS A 125 3.97 36.61 -14.65
C LYS A 125 3.85 36.84 -16.16
N LYS A 126 4.97 37.21 -16.80
CA LYS A 126 5.05 37.45 -18.26
C LYS A 126 6.27 36.73 -18.85
N PRO A 127 6.15 36.08 -19.99
CA PRO A 127 4.95 35.94 -20.83
C PRO A 127 3.98 34.85 -20.38
N VAL A 128 4.29 34.06 -19.31
CA VAL A 128 3.45 32.98 -18.79
C VAL A 128 2.86 33.38 -17.44
N HIS A 129 1.52 33.32 -17.32
CA HIS A 129 0.80 33.61 -16.08
C HIS A 129 0.39 32.33 -15.39
N PRO A 130 0.59 32.17 -14.05
CA PRO A 130 0.27 30.94 -13.34
C PRO A 130 -1.23 30.59 -13.38
N ASN A 131 -2.11 31.58 -13.28
CA ASN A 131 -3.56 31.32 -13.30
C ASN A 131 -4.12 31.29 -14.73
N ASP A 132 -3.77 32.28 -15.56
CA ASP A 132 -4.42 32.46 -16.87
C ASP A 132 -3.94 31.44 -17.90
N HIS A 133 -2.70 30.92 -17.76
CA HIS A 133 -2.12 29.98 -18.70
C HIS A 133 -1.93 28.59 -18.09
N VAL A 134 -1.21 28.44 -16.97
CA VAL A 134 -0.91 27.12 -16.38
C VAL A 134 -2.16 26.49 -15.76
N ASN A 135 -3.01 27.29 -15.13
CA ASN A 135 -4.26 26.83 -14.51
C ASN A 135 -5.51 26.99 -15.41
N MET A 136 -5.32 27.32 -16.71
CA MET A 136 -6.43 27.52 -17.65
C MET A 136 -7.38 26.32 -17.67
N SER A 137 -8.69 26.58 -17.63
CA SER A 137 -9.78 25.59 -17.63
C SER A 137 -9.81 24.70 -16.38
N GLN A 138 -9.17 25.09 -15.29
CA GLN A 138 -9.02 24.30 -14.06
C GLN A 138 -9.42 25.09 -12.82
N SER A 139 -9.73 24.35 -11.75
CA SER A 139 -9.78 24.81 -10.36
C SER A 139 -8.89 23.93 -9.51
N SER A 140 -8.43 24.41 -8.35
CA SER A 140 -7.80 23.52 -7.36
C SER A 140 -8.75 22.39 -6.93
N ASN A 141 -10.06 22.65 -6.98
CA ASN A 141 -11.10 21.75 -6.51
C ASN A 141 -11.24 20.49 -7.38
N ASP A 142 -10.99 20.56 -8.68
CA ASP A 142 -10.95 19.40 -9.57
C ASP A 142 -9.52 18.89 -9.83
N THR A 143 -8.51 19.78 -9.78
CA THR A 143 -7.12 19.44 -10.06
C THR A 143 -6.46 18.61 -8.96
N TYR A 144 -6.62 19.00 -7.70
CA TYR A 144 -5.97 18.26 -6.61
C TYR A 144 -6.56 16.84 -6.43
N PRO A 145 -7.89 16.62 -6.44
CA PRO A 145 -8.45 15.27 -6.48
C PRO A 145 -7.99 14.45 -7.68
N THR A 146 -7.88 15.06 -8.85
CA THR A 146 -7.32 14.39 -10.04
C THR A 146 -5.87 13.93 -9.77
N ALA A 147 -5.03 14.78 -9.21
CA ALA A 147 -3.66 14.43 -8.85
C ALA A 147 -3.61 13.33 -7.78
N MET A 148 -4.54 13.33 -6.80
CA MET A 148 -4.67 12.24 -5.81
C MET A 148 -4.92 10.90 -6.49
N HIS A 149 -5.88 10.84 -7.39
CA HIS A 149 -6.25 9.62 -8.12
C HIS A 149 -5.11 9.10 -9.00
N ILE A 150 -4.43 9.99 -9.74
CA ILE A 150 -3.27 9.64 -10.56
C ILE A 150 -2.15 9.06 -9.69
N ALA A 151 -1.75 9.77 -8.64
CA ALA A 151 -0.66 9.36 -7.76
C ALA A 151 -0.95 8.01 -7.09
N CYS A 152 -2.17 7.82 -6.56
CA CYS A 152 -2.56 6.59 -5.90
C CYS A 152 -2.60 5.40 -6.88
N ALA A 153 -3.13 5.59 -8.08
CA ALA A 153 -3.19 4.54 -9.09
C ALA A 153 -1.79 4.17 -9.61
N GLU A 154 -0.92 5.14 -9.93
CA GLU A 154 0.46 4.88 -10.36
C GLU A 154 1.24 4.11 -9.28
N GLU A 155 1.18 4.53 -8.02
CA GLU A 155 1.89 3.87 -6.91
C GLU A 155 1.35 2.44 -6.64
N ILE A 156 0.05 2.20 -6.78
CA ILE A 156 -0.51 0.85 -6.71
C ILE A 156 0.03 -0.02 -7.84
N VAL A 157 -0.11 0.43 -9.08
CA VAL A 157 0.20 -0.38 -10.27
C VAL A 157 1.70 -0.62 -10.42
N HIS A 158 2.52 0.42 -10.25
CA HIS A 158 3.95 0.34 -10.54
C HIS A 158 4.82 -0.02 -9.34
N ARG A 159 4.30 0.07 -8.11
CA ARG A 159 5.07 -0.22 -6.91
C ARG A 159 4.45 -1.34 -6.07
N LEU A 160 3.19 -1.20 -5.64
CA LEU A 160 2.58 -2.14 -4.69
C LEU A 160 2.33 -3.51 -5.32
N LEU A 161 1.65 -3.58 -6.46
CA LEU A 161 1.32 -4.86 -7.10
C LEU A 161 2.56 -5.70 -7.45
N PRO A 162 3.64 -5.16 -8.03
CA PRO A 162 4.86 -5.91 -8.25
C PRO A 162 5.50 -6.45 -6.96
N ALA A 163 5.50 -5.65 -5.89
CA ALA A 163 6.03 -6.06 -4.58
C ALA A 163 5.23 -7.22 -3.97
N LEU A 164 3.89 -7.16 -4.07
CA LEU A 164 2.99 -8.21 -3.59
C LEU A 164 3.11 -9.49 -4.43
N GLN A 165 3.25 -9.38 -5.73
CA GLN A 165 3.49 -10.53 -6.62
C GLN A 165 4.79 -11.23 -6.27
N LYS A 166 5.85 -10.47 -5.96
CA LYS A 166 7.14 -11.01 -5.49
C LYS A 166 6.96 -11.81 -4.20
N LEU A 167 6.27 -11.25 -3.21
CA LEU A 167 5.98 -11.92 -1.94
C LEU A 167 5.15 -13.19 -2.14
N ARG A 168 4.07 -13.10 -2.92
CA ARG A 168 3.21 -14.23 -3.25
C ARG A 168 4.00 -15.37 -3.90
N ASN A 169 4.89 -15.05 -4.84
CA ASN A 169 5.71 -16.05 -5.51
C ASN A 169 6.66 -16.74 -4.53
N ALA A 170 7.35 -15.99 -3.67
CA ALA A 170 8.25 -16.57 -2.68
C ALA A 170 7.53 -17.49 -1.68
N LEU A 171 6.33 -17.12 -1.22
CA LEU A 171 5.50 -17.98 -0.37
C LEU A 171 5.05 -19.24 -1.11
N ASN A 172 4.68 -19.12 -2.38
CA ASN A 172 4.31 -20.25 -3.22
C ASN A 172 5.48 -21.21 -3.44
N ASP A 173 6.67 -20.70 -3.67
CA ASP A 173 7.87 -21.52 -3.83
C ASP A 173 8.15 -22.36 -2.59
N LYS A 174 7.99 -21.78 -1.38
CA LYS A 174 8.09 -22.52 -0.12
C LYS A 174 6.96 -23.54 0.01
N SER A 175 5.74 -23.20 -0.35
CA SER A 175 4.60 -24.14 -0.36
C SER A 175 4.89 -25.36 -1.23
N GLN A 176 5.41 -25.17 -2.43
CA GLN A 176 5.75 -26.27 -3.34
C GLN A 176 6.94 -27.11 -2.84
N ALA A 177 7.98 -26.45 -2.34
CA ALA A 177 9.17 -27.14 -1.82
C ALA A 177 8.83 -28.04 -0.61
N TRP A 178 7.88 -27.64 0.21
CA TRP A 178 7.54 -28.29 1.48
C TRP A 178 6.24 -29.12 1.45
N LYS A 179 5.73 -29.40 0.26
CA LYS A 179 4.46 -30.14 0.07
C LYS A 179 4.41 -31.53 0.72
N ASN A 180 5.57 -32.14 0.98
CA ASN A 180 5.68 -33.48 1.56
C ASN A 180 6.16 -33.45 3.02
N ILE A 181 6.38 -32.31 3.64
CA ILE A 181 6.80 -32.19 5.04
C ILE A 181 5.55 -32.25 5.92
N VAL A 182 5.23 -33.42 6.45
CA VAL A 182 4.08 -33.59 7.36
C VAL A 182 4.43 -33.04 8.73
N LYS A 183 3.56 -32.23 9.27
CA LYS A 183 3.67 -31.61 10.59
C LYS A 183 2.33 -31.65 11.35
N ILE A 184 2.38 -31.36 12.64
CA ILE A 184 1.16 -31.15 13.41
C ILE A 184 0.49 -29.84 12.99
N GLY A 185 -0.84 -29.88 12.80
CA GLY A 185 -1.67 -28.68 12.69
C GLY A 185 -1.98 -28.10 14.07
N ARG A 186 -2.37 -26.82 14.12
CA ARG A 186 -2.82 -26.16 15.34
C ARG A 186 -4.07 -25.34 15.08
N THR A 187 -5.06 -25.52 15.96
CA THR A 187 -6.24 -24.64 16.05
C THR A 187 -6.34 -24.17 17.49
N HIS A 188 -6.72 -22.91 17.72
CA HIS A 188 -6.68 -22.28 19.06
C HIS A 188 -5.29 -22.33 19.73
N THR A 189 -4.21 -22.41 18.95
CA THR A 189 -2.84 -22.70 19.42
C THR A 189 -2.67 -24.07 20.11
N GLN A 190 -3.68 -24.93 20.03
CA GLN A 190 -3.66 -26.30 20.55
C GLN A 190 -3.36 -27.29 19.41
N ASP A 191 -2.82 -28.47 19.79
CA ASP A 191 -2.53 -29.54 18.86
C ASP A 191 -3.81 -29.99 18.13
N ALA A 192 -3.70 -30.13 16.80
CA ALA A 192 -4.78 -30.60 15.93
C ALA A 192 -4.27 -31.75 15.03
N THR A 193 -5.07 -32.11 14.04
CA THR A 193 -4.69 -33.15 13.07
C THR A 193 -3.56 -32.71 12.16
N PRO A 194 -2.80 -33.63 11.57
CA PRO A 194 -1.69 -33.32 10.68
C PRO A 194 -2.11 -32.56 9.41
N LEU A 195 -1.18 -31.78 8.91
CA LEU A 195 -1.15 -31.21 7.56
C LEU A 195 0.30 -31.20 7.08
N THR A 196 0.55 -30.77 5.85
CA THR A 196 1.92 -30.50 5.42
C THR A 196 2.29 -29.04 5.64
N LEU A 197 3.57 -28.76 5.85
CA LEU A 197 4.11 -27.38 5.90
C LEU A 197 3.80 -26.65 4.59
N GLY A 198 3.84 -27.34 3.44
CA GLY A 198 3.44 -26.78 2.15
C GLY A 198 1.96 -26.39 2.10
N GLN A 199 1.05 -27.17 2.70
CA GLN A 199 -0.37 -26.80 2.82
C GLN A 199 -0.56 -25.54 3.68
N GLU A 200 0.18 -25.41 4.79
CA GLU A 200 0.17 -24.21 5.63
C GLU A 200 0.59 -22.97 4.86
N PHE A 201 1.72 -23.03 4.13
CA PHE A 201 2.20 -21.93 3.29
C PHE A 201 1.33 -21.66 2.07
N SER A 202 0.60 -22.66 1.55
CA SER A 202 -0.38 -22.43 0.47
C SER A 202 -1.52 -21.52 0.91
N GLY A 203 -1.92 -21.61 2.18
CA GLY A 203 -2.88 -20.69 2.78
C GLY A 203 -2.39 -19.25 2.79
N TYR A 204 -1.12 -19.02 3.17
CA TYR A 204 -0.49 -17.70 3.12
C TYR A 204 -0.39 -17.17 1.69
N THR A 205 0.01 -18.00 0.75
CA THR A 205 0.05 -17.68 -0.68
C THR A 205 -1.30 -17.19 -1.19
N MET A 206 -2.38 -17.93 -0.85
CA MET A 206 -3.73 -17.59 -1.27
C MET A 206 -4.24 -16.29 -0.64
N GLN A 207 -3.89 -16.00 0.63
CA GLN A 207 -4.26 -14.75 1.27
C GLN A 207 -3.64 -13.54 0.54
N VAL A 208 -2.38 -13.64 0.11
CA VAL A 208 -1.72 -12.57 -0.66
C VAL A 208 -2.33 -12.48 -2.07
N GLN A 209 -2.56 -13.60 -2.75
CA GLN A 209 -3.21 -13.62 -4.07
C GLN A 209 -4.58 -12.94 -4.04
N ASN A 210 -5.44 -13.31 -3.11
CA ASN A 210 -6.75 -12.70 -2.94
C ASN A 210 -6.65 -11.20 -2.59
N GLY A 211 -5.57 -10.80 -1.88
CA GLY A 211 -5.27 -9.40 -1.59
C GLY A 211 -4.95 -8.61 -2.86
N ILE A 212 -4.12 -9.15 -3.75
CA ILE A 212 -3.79 -8.57 -5.05
C ILE A 212 -5.07 -8.37 -5.87
N GLU A 213 -5.88 -9.41 -6.01
CA GLU A 213 -7.13 -9.37 -6.79
C GLU A 213 -8.12 -8.32 -6.26
N ARG A 214 -8.25 -8.19 -4.92
CA ARG A 214 -9.09 -7.16 -4.31
C ARG A 214 -8.59 -5.75 -4.64
N ILE A 215 -7.28 -5.52 -4.61
CA ILE A 215 -6.69 -4.22 -4.94
C ILE A 215 -6.92 -3.92 -6.42
N GLU A 216 -6.65 -4.85 -7.33
CA GLU A 216 -6.86 -4.68 -8.77
C GLU A 216 -8.33 -4.35 -9.09
N MET A 217 -9.28 -4.98 -8.42
CA MET A 217 -10.72 -4.73 -8.59
C MET A 217 -11.13 -3.29 -8.26
N THR A 218 -10.36 -2.56 -7.47
CA THR A 218 -10.67 -1.16 -7.10
C THR A 218 -10.20 -0.14 -8.14
N LEU A 219 -9.21 -0.48 -8.97
CA LEU A 219 -8.55 0.44 -9.89
C LEU A 219 -9.50 1.12 -10.89
N PRO A 220 -10.50 0.45 -11.47
CA PRO A 220 -11.38 1.11 -12.45
C PRO A 220 -12.11 2.33 -11.91
N LYS A 221 -12.46 2.34 -10.61
CA LYS A 221 -13.08 3.51 -9.97
C LYS A 221 -12.04 4.55 -9.55
N LEU A 222 -10.89 4.12 -9.08
CA LEU A 222 -9.79 5.02 -8.73
C LEU A 222 -9.25 5.78 -9.97
N MET A 223 -9.39 5.21 -11.18
CA MET A 223 -8.94 5.84 -12.43
C MET A 223 -9.98 6.78 -13.07
N GLN A 224 -11.09 7.11 -12.40
CA GLN A 224 -12.05 8.11 -12.83
C GLN A 224 -11.68 9.49 -12.27
N LEU A 225 -11.50 10.50 -13.15
CA LEU A 225 -10.89 11.76 -12.79
C LEU A 225 -11.91 12.90 -12.66
N ALA A 226 -11.72 13.73 -11.64
CA ALA A 226 -12.53 14.92 -11.36
C ALA A 226 -12.27 16.06 -12.36
N GLN A 227 -11.12 16.05 -13.06
CA GLN A 227 -10.69 17.14 -13.93
C GLN A 227 -11.77 17.53 -14.96
N GLY A 228 -12.00 18.83 -15.10
CA GLY A 228 -13.04 19.39 -15.93
C GLY A 228 -14.31 19.77 -15.16
N GLY A 229 -14.43 19.39 -13.87
CA GLY A 229 -15.52 19.84 -12.99
C GLY A 229 -15.39 21.29 -12.55
N THR A 230 -14.17 21.80 -12.58
CA THR A 230 -13.78 23.15 -12.12
C THR A 230 -14.17 23.43 -10.67
N ALA A 231 -14.86 24.52 -10.38
CA ALA A 231 -15.07 24.98 -9.00
C ALA A 231 -16.02 24.11 -8.17
N VAL A 232 -17.14 23.66 -8.77
CA VAL A 232 -18.24 22.97 -8.07
C VAL A 232 -18.81 21.75 -8.84
N GLY A 233 -18.18 21.36 -9.96
CA GLY A 233 -18.64 20.24 -10.78
C GLY A 233 -19.36 20.61 -12.06
N THR A 234 -19.68 21.89 -12.29
CA THR A 234 -20.40 22.36 -13.48
C THR A 234 -19.54 22.54 -14.72
N GLY A 235 -18.21 22.57 -14.58
CA GLY A 235 -17.29 22.84 -15.68
C GLY A 235 -17.26 24.31 -16.12
N LEU A 236 -17.66 25.23 -15.26
CA LEU A 236 -17.65 26.65 -15.57
C LEU A 236 -16.25 27.12 -16.00
N ASN A 237 -16.19 27.88 -17.11
CA ASN A 237 -14.97 28.40 -17.75
C ASN A 237 -14.04 27.32 -18.38
N ALA A 238 -14.47 26.06 -18.46
CA ALA A 238 -13.80 25.07 -19.28
C ALA A 238 -14.49 24.93 -20.66
N PRO A 239 -13.73 24.78 -21.76
CA PRO A 239 -14.32 24.50 -23.07
C PRO A 239 -15.07 23.16 -23.09
N ILE A 240 -16.08 23.05 -23.95
CA ILE A 240 -16.81 21.79 -24.14
C ILE A 240 -15.82 20.71 -24.62
N GLY A 241 -15.84 19.54 -23.93
CA GLY A 241 -14.97 18.40 -24.23
C GLY A 241 -13.63 18.42 -23.51
N PHE A 242 -13.29 19.50 -22.79
CA PHE A 242 -12.04 19.57 -22.02
C PHE A 242 -11.86 18.40 -21.06
N ASP A 243 -12.92 18.01 -20.34
CA ASP A 243 -12.92 16.95 -19.33
C ASP A 243 -12.53 15.58 -19.90
N LYS A 244 -13.00 15.25 -21.09
CA LYS A 244 -12.67 14.00 -21.77
C LYS A 244 -11.25 14.03 -22.36
N MET A 245 -10.93 15.11 -23.08
CA MET A 245 -9.62 15.25 -23.73
C MET A 245 -8.47 15.29 -22.71
N VAL A 246 -8.63 15.99 -21.59
CA VAL A 246 -7.59 16.02 -20.54
C VAL A 246 -7.38 14.65 -19.91
N ALA A 247 -8.44 13.88 -19.70
CA ALA A 247 -8.34 12.51 -19.20
C ALA A 247 -7.65 11.57 -20.22
N GLU A 248 -7.94 11.71 -21.51
CA GLU A 248 -7.25 11.00 -22.59
C GLU A 248 -5.75 11.36 -22.64
N CYS A 249 -5.40 12.65 -22.51
CA CYS A 249 -4.01 13.08 -22.43
C CYS A 249 -3.31 12.49 -21.18
N ILE A 250 -3.96 12.48 -20.03
CA ILE A 250 -3.43 11.85 -18.81
C ILE A 250 -3.20 10.36 -19.02
N ALA A 251 -4.16 9.66 -19.63
CA ALA A 251 -4.03 8.25 -19.97
C ALA A 251 -2.84 7.99 -20.91
N ALA A 252 -2.63 8.83 -21.91
CA ALA A 252 -1.51 8.73 -22.83
C ALA A 252 -0.15 9.00 -22.14
N ILE A 253 -0.07 9.98 -21.23
CA ILE A 253 1.16 10.32 -20.51
C ILE A 253 1.54 9.19 -19.53
N THR A 254 0.57 8.64 -18.80
CA THR A 254 0.78 7.62 -17.77
C THR A 254 0.79 6.19 -18.29
N GLN A 255 0.33 5.97 -19.51
CA GLN A 255 0.06 4.64 -20.09
C GLN A 255 -0.92 3.82 -19.23
N MET A 256 -1.86 4.49 -18.57
CA MET A 256 -2.88 3.88 -17.72
C MET A 256 -4.28 4.34 -18.17
N PRO A 257 -5.33 3.50 -18.03
CA PRO A 257 -6.65 3.76 -18.61
C PRO A 257 -7.49 4.76 -17.77
N PHE A 258 -6.95 5.94 -17.52
CA PHE A 258 -7.68 7.02 -16.87
C PHE A 258 -8.82 7.52 -17.75
N THR A 259 -9.94 7.83 -17.13
CA THR A 259 -11.15 8.34 -17.79
C THR A 259 -11.74 9.53 -17.03
N SER A 260 -12.54 10.34 -17.73
CA SER A 260 -13.32 11.40 -17.10
C SER A 260 -14.39 10.79 -16.18
N ALA A 261 -14.49 11.22 -14.92
CA ALA A 261 -15.54 10.77 -14.02
C ALA A 261 -16.92 11.10 -14.60
N PRO A 262 -17.89 10.17 -14.53
CA PRO A 262 -19.21 10.37 -15.13
C PRO A 262 -20.04 11.44 -14.41
N ASN A 263 -19.73 11.71 -13.15
CA ASN A 263 -20.36 12.76 -12.33
C ASN A 263 -19.29 13.59 -11.63
N LYS A 264 -19.14 14.85 -12.03
CA LYS A 264 -18.14 15.76 -11.47
C LYS A 264 -18.51 16.30 -10.10
N PHE A 265 -19.77 16.31 -9.74
CA PHE A 265 -20.22 16.74 -8.40
C PHE A 265 -19.78 15.73 -7.34
N GLU A 266 -19.97 14.44 -7.62
CA GLU A 266 -19.48 13.36 -6.75
C GLU A 266 -17.95 13.37 -6.68
N ALA A 267 -17.27 13.48 -7.82
CA ALA A 267 -15.81 13.41 -7.90
C ALA A 267 -15.07 14.56 -7.18
N LEU A 268 -15.74 15.71 -6.91
CA LEU A 268 -15.19 16.80 -6.12
C LEU A 268 -15.52 16.68 -4.63
N ALA A 269 -16.72 16.18 -4.31
CA ALA A 269 -17.27 16.22 -2.96
C ALA A 269 -17.06 14.93 -2.17
N ALA A 270 -16.74 13.81 -2.83
CA ALA A 270 -16.53 12.50 -2.22
C ALA A 270 -15.27 11.81 -2.79
N HIS A 271 -14.63 11.00 -1.96
CA HIS A 271 -13.45 10.23 -2.35
C HIS A 271 -13.63 8.74 -2.01
N ASP A 272 -14.86 8.24 -2.17
CA ASP A 272 -15.25 6.84 -1.91
C ASP A 272 -14.33 5.83 -2.63
N ALA A 273 -13.88 6.17 -3.86
CA ALA A 273 -12.95 5.34 -4.61
C ALA A 273 -11.61 5.16 -3.89
N MET A 274 -11.12 6.20 -3.19
CA MET A 274 -9.90 6.11 -2.38
C MET A 274 -10.14 5.28 -1.12
N VAL A 275 -11.24 5.50 -0.42
CA VAL A 275 -11.60 4.73 0.78
C VAL A 275 -11.77 3.25 0.44
N PHE A 276 -12.45 2.93 -0.66
CA PHE A 276 -12.62 1.55 -1.13
C PHE A 276 -11.30 0.89 -1.49
N SER A 277 -10.42 1.58 -2.23
CA SER A 277 -9.10 1.07 -2.58
C SER A 277 -8.21 0.87 -1.36
N HIS A 278 -8.21 1.82 -0.42
CA HIS A 278 -7.46 1.69 0.82
C HIS A 278 -8.04 0.58 1.71
N GLY A 279 -9.36 0.36 1.69
CA GLY A 279 -10.02 -0.76 2.35
C GLY A 279 -9.52 -2.13 1.88
N ALA A 280 -9.24 -2.27 0.58
CA ALA A 280 -8.60 -3.47 0.04
C ALA A 280 -7.16 -3.64 0.56
N ILE A 281 -6.37 -2.56 0.62
CA ILE A 281 -5.02 -2.56 1.20
C ILE A 281 -5.08 -2.90 2.69
N ASN A 282 -6.03 -2.34 3.42
CA ASN A 282 -6.28 -2.62 4.83
C ASN A 282 -6.62 -4.10 5.08
N THR A 283 -7.43 -4.71 4.21
CA THR A 283 -7.72 -6.14 4.27
C THR A 283 -6.48 -6.99 4.06
N LEU A 284 -5.62 -6.61 3.12
CA LEU A 284 -4.32 -7.27 2.92
C LEU A 284 -3.40 -7.10 4.14
N ALA A 285 -3.38 -5.91 4.77
CA ALA A 285 -2.62 -5.69 5.99
C ALA A 285 -3.03 -6.65 7.11
N ALA A 286 -4.33 -6.94 7.26
CA ALA A 286 -4.83 -7.94 8.21
C ALA A 286 -4.29 -9.35 7.89
N SER A 287 -4.25 -9.72 6.61
CA SER A 287 -3.66 -11.00 6.17
C SER A 287 -2.16 -11.07 6.46
N LEU A 288 -1.41 -10.03 6.12
CA LEU A 288 0.04 -10.00 6.33
C LEU A 288 0.42 -9.95 7.82
N PHE A 289 -0.39 -9.29 8.64
CA PHE A 289 -0.23 -9.29 10.09
C PHE A 289 -0.33 -10.71 10.66
N LYS A 290 -1.33 -11.48 10.21
CA LYS A 290 -1.50 -12.88 10.59
C LYS A 290 -0.33 -13.75 10.10
N ILE A 291 0.06 -13.64 8.85
CA ILE A 291 1.15 -14.42 8.24
C ILE A 291 2.47 -14.17 9.00
N ALA A 292 2.82 -12.92 9.27
CA ALA A 292 4.02 -12.57 10.02
C ALA A 292 3.99 -13.14 11.45
N ASN A 293 2.84 -13.10 12.13
CA ASN A 293 2.68 -13.67 13.46
C ASN A 293 2.84 -15.19 13.47
N ASP A 294 2.25 -15.90 12.50
CA ASP A 294 2.41 -17.36 12.39
C ASP A 294 3.88 -17.73 12.14
N ILE A 295 4.53 -17.07 11.18
CA ILE A 295 5.93 -17.37 10.84
C ILE A 295 6.85 -17.14 12.04
N ARG A 296 6.72 -16.00 12.76
CA ARG A 296 7.56 -15.75 13.93
C ARG A 296 7.29 -16.72 15.09
N LEU A 297 6.04 -17.17 15.24
CA LEU A 297 5.67 -18.14 16.26
C LEU A 297 6.23 -19.52 15.94
N LEU A 298 6.13 -19.96 14.67
CA LEU A 298 6.76 -21.19 14.19
C LEU A 298 8.29 -21.18 14.34
N GLY A 299 8.91 -20.00 14.18
CA GLY A 299 10.36 -19.79 14.39
C GLY A 299 10.76 -19.53 15.84
N SER A 300 9.84 -19.55 16.81
CA SER A 300 10.12 -19.20 18.20
C SER A 300 11.06 -20.20 18.89
N GLY A 301 11.86 -19.69 19.80
CA GLY A 301 12.81 -20.49 20.58
C GLY A 301 14.26 -20.02 20.41
N PRO A 302 15.15 -20.85 19.90
CA PRO A 302 15.01 -22.12 19.16
C PRO A 302 14.79 -23.39 20.02
N ARG A 303 15.08 -23.36 21.33
CA ARG A 303 14.98 -24.57 22.19
C ARG A 303 13.74 -24.58 23.08
N SER A 304 13.27 -23.40 23.53
CA SER A 304 12.14 -23.24 24.47
C SER A 304 10.88 -22.70 23.80
N GLY A 305 10.79 -22.75 22.47
CA GLY A 305 9.61 -22.39 21.70
C GLY A 305 9.21 -23.51 20.74
N LEU A 306 8.43 -23.20 19.69
CA LEU A 306 8.02 -24.19 18.70
C LEU A 306 9.20 -24.66 17.84
N GLY A 307 9.99 -23.74 17.34
CA GLY A 307 11.23 -24.03 16.62
C GLY A 307 11.04 -24.91 15.36
N GLU A 308 9.87 -24.87 14.73
CA GLU A 308 9.62 -25.63 13.49
C GLU A 308 10.29 -24.99 12.28
N LEU A 309 10.52 -23.66 12.32
CA LEU A 309 11.21 -22.91 11.28
C LEU A 309 12.50 -22.32 11.83
N SER A 310 13.53 -22.24 10.98
CA SER A 310 14.70 -21.39 11.16
C SER A 310 14.52 -20.15 10.32
N LEU A 311 14.56 -18.97 10.95
CA LEU A 311 14.46 -17.69 10.25
C LEU A 311 15.89 -17.17 9.96
N PRO A 312 16.07 -16.34 8.91
CA PRO A 312 17.37 -15.73 8.60
C PRO A 312 17.90 -14.88 9.77
N GLU A 313 19.19 -14.93 9.96
CA GLU A 313 19.93 -14.15 10.97
C GLU A 313 20.46 -12.88 10.30
N ASN A 314 19.70 -11.79 10.33
CA ASN A 314 20.03 -10.56 9.61
C ASN A 314 20.89 -9.61 10.44
N GLU A 315 20.68 -9.56 11.77
CA GLU A 315 21.40 -8.69 12.70
C GLU A 315 21.45 -9.28 14.11
N PRO A 316 22.42 -8.85 14.97
CA PRO A 316 22.43 -9.22 16.39
C PRO A 316 21.14 -8.81 17.08
N GLY A 317 20.49 -9.78 17.76
CA GLY A 317 19.15 -9.58 18.35
C GLY A 317 19.15 -9.02 19.78
N SER A 318 20.31 -8.82 20.41
CA SER A 318 20.39 -8.36 21.82
C SER A 318 21.73 -7.74 22.13
N SER A 319 21.70 -6.67 22.93
CA SER A 319 22.91 -6.00 23.46
C SER A 319 23.55 -6.75 24.65
N ILE A 320 22.82 -7.65 25.31
CA ILE A 320 23.26 -8.33 26.55
C ILE A 320 23.12 -9.87 26.49
N MET A 321 22.49 -10.42 25.45
CA MET A 321 22.33 -11.87 25.23
C MET A 321 23.06 -12.29 23.96
N PRO A 322 24.34 -12.68 24.04
CA PRO A 322 25.11 -13.05 22.85
C PRO A 322 24.49 -14.22 22.08
N GLY A 323 24.41 -14.11 20.75
CA GLY A 323 23.85 -15.15 19.90
C GLY A 323 22.32 -15.21 19.82
N LYS A 324 21.60 -14.26 20.49
CA LYS A 324 20.15 -14.15 20.34
C LYS A 324 19.81 -13.51 18.98
N VAL A 325 18.92 -14.16 18.25
CA VAL A 325 18.36 -13.67 16.98
C VAL A 325 16.86 -13.43 17.14
N ASN A 326 16.36 -12.31 16.67
CA ASN A 326 14.96 -11.94 16.75
C ASN A 326 14.29 -12.04 15.37
N PRO A 327 12.97 -12.26 15.30
CA PRO A 327 12.22 -12.29 14.03
C PRO A 327 11.90 -10.87 13.54
N THR A 328 12.93 -10.04 13.35
CA THR A 328 12.83 -8.60 13.14
C THR A 328 12.04 -8.21 11.90
N GLN A 329 12.11 -8.99 10.83
CA GLN A 329 11.32 -8.75 9.62
C GLN A 329 9.82 -8.97 9.86
N CYS A 330 9.45 -9.96 10.67
CA CYS A 330 8.06 -10.15 11.07
C CYS A 330 7.57 -8.98 11.94
N GLU A 331 8.42 -8.47 12.83
CA GLU A 331 8.10 -7.32 13.68
C GLU A 331 7.90 -6.06 12.84
N ALA A 332 8.81 -5.77 11.90
CA ALA A 332 8.71 -4.62 11.01
C ALA A 332 7.43 -4.67 10.16
N LEU A 333 7.11 -5.83 9.58
CA LEU A 333 5.90 -6.00 8.79
C LEU A 333 4.63 -5.77 9.63
N THR A 334 4.58 -6.28 10.86
CA THR A 334 3.42 -6.05 11.74
C THR A 334 3.27 -4.59 12.14
N GLN A 335 4.36 -3.83 12.37
CA GLN A 335 4.31 -2.39 12.61
C GLN A 335 3.76 -1.63 11.42
N VAL A 336 4.18 -1.98 10.20
CA VAL A 336 3.62 -1.40 8.97
C VAL A 336 2.11 -1.66 8.87
N CYS A 337 1.65 -2.88 9.18
CA CYS A 337 0.23 -3.20 9.18
C CYS A 337 -0.55 -2.34 10.19
N VAL A 338 -0.02 -2.12 11.40
CA VAL A 338 -0.64 -1.25 12.41
C VAL A 338 -0.79 0.18 11.90
N GLN A 339 0.26 0.72 11.23
CA GLN A 339 0.19 2.07 10.63
C GLN A 339 -0.90 2.15 9.56
N ILE A 340 -1.03 1.12 8.72
CA ILE A 340 -2.07 1.06 7.67
C ILE A 340 -3.47 1.03 8.29
N PHE A 341 -3.69 0.30 9.39
CA PHE A 341 -4.97 0.31 10.10
C PHE A 341 -5.33 1.71 10.59
N GLY A 342 -4.36 2.45 11.14
CA GLY A 342 -4.54 3.84 11.55
C GLY A 342 -4.85 4.76 10.37
N ASN A 343 -4.12 4.62 9.27
CA ASN A 343 -4.36 5.40 8.05
C ASN A 343 -5.74 5.11 7.45
N ASN A 344 -6.21 3.85 7.49
CA ASN A 344 -7.54 3.49 7.00
C ASN A 344 -8.65 4.18 7.80
N ALA A 345 -8.52 4.25 9.12
CA ALA A 345 -9.45 4.97 9.96
C ALA A 345 -9.46 6.48 9.63
N ALA A 346 -8.28 7.08 9.46
CA ALA A 346 -8.15 8.49 9.09
C ALA A 346 -8.78 8.80 7.72
N LEU A 347 -8.54 7.94 6.71
CA LEU A 347 -9.15 8.10 5.38
C LEU A 347 -10.66 8.01 5.43
N THR A 348 -11.21 6.99 6.10
CA THR A 348 -12.65 6.78 6.19
C THR A 348 -13.33 7.97 6.89
N PHE A 349 -12.72 8.48 7.97
CA PHE A 349 -13.26 9.64 8.67
C PHE A 349 -13.18 10.91 7.80
N ALA A 350 -12.05 11.13 7.12
CA ALA A 350 -11.84 12.30 6.28
C ALA A 350 -12.81 12.33 5.08
N ASP A 351 -13.08 11.19 4.47
CA ASP A 351 -14.06 11.09 3.37
C ASP A 351 -15.51 11.32 3.83
N SER A 352 -15.85 10.85 5.02
CA SER A 352 -17.18 11.06 5.60
C SER A 352 -17.50 12.55 5.90
N GLN A 353 -16.49 13.41 5.81
CA GLN A 353 -16.60 14.84 5.98
C GLN A 353 -16.76 15.54 4.63
N GLY A 354 -17.05 16.56 4.39
CA GLY A 354 -17.33 17.24 3.13
C GLY A 354 -18.69 17.92 3.25
N HIS A 355 -18.76 19.13 2.78
CA HIS A 355 -19.98 19.90 2.82
C HIS A 355 -20.30 20.36 1.41
N PHE A 356 -21.48 19.95 0.94
CA PHE A 356 -22.00 20.30 -0.37
C PHE A 356 -21.06 19.83 -1.50
N GLU A 357 -20.44 20.73 -2.25
CA GLU A 357 -19.75 20.43 -3.51
C GLU A 357 -18.24 20.19 -3.35
N LEU A 358 -17.71 20.13 -2.12
CA LEU A 358 -16.27 19.91 -1.92
C LEU A 358 -15.94 19.19 -0.62
N ASN A 359 -15.10 18.16 -0.72
CA ASN A 359 -14.37 17.63 0.43
C ASN A 359 -13.10 18.44 0.68
N VAL A 360 -12.86 18.84 1.92
CA VAL A 360 -11.72 19.68 2.32
C VAL A 360 -10.72 18.96 3.23
N TYR A 361 -10.56 17.66 3.02
CA TYR A 361 -9.56 16.80 3.71
C TYR A 361 -8.59 16.14 2.73
N ASN A 362 -8.51 16.66 1.50
CA ASN A 362 -7.74 16.07 0.41
C ASN A 362 -6.27 15.82 0.74
N PRO A 363 -5.50 16.78 1.30
CA PRO A 363 -4.07 16.55 1.56
C PRO A 363 -3.79 15.43 2.55
N VAL A 364 -4.57 15.30 3.63
CA VAL A 364 -4.38 14.23 4.60
C VAL A 364 -4.80 12.87 4.03
N MET A 365 -5.83 12.82 3.20
CA MET A 365 -6.23 11.60 2.50
C MET A 365 -5.13 11.12 1.54
N ALA A 366 -4.61 12.02 0.71
CA ALA A 366 -3.52 11.73 -0.21
C ALA A 366 -2.28 11.20 0.52
N TYR A 367 -1.87 11.89 1.59
CA TYR A 367 -0.70 11.51 2.38
C TYR A 367 -0.84 10.13 3.00
N ASN A 368 -1.93 9.86 3.72
CA ASN A 368 -2.15 8.58 4.39
C ASN A 368 -2.29 7.41 3.41
N PHE A 369 -2.95 7.64 2.27
CA PHE A 369 -3.07 6.63 1.22
C PHE A 369 -1.69 6.26 0.66
N LEU A 370 -0.95 7.25 0.20
CA LEU A 370 0.38 7.05 -0.40
C LEU A 370 1.40 6.50 0.59
N GLN A 371 1.34 6.92 1.87
CA GLN A 371 2.15 6.33 2.93
C GLN A 371 1.86 4.83 3.06
N SER A 372 0.59 4.43 3.09
CA SER A 372 0.19 3.03 3.21
C SER A 372 0.68 2.18 2.04
N VAL A 373 0.49 2.67 0.80
CA VAL A 373 0.95 1.99 -0.41
C VAL A 373 2.46 1.79 -0.39
N ARG A 374 3.20 2.84 -0.06
CA ARG A 374 4.66 2.82 0.00
C ARG A 374 5.19 1.87 1.06
N LEU A 375 4.69 2.01 2.30
CA LEU A 375 5.11 1.17 3.42
C LEU A 375 4.79 -0.31 3.17
N MET A 376 3.61 -0.62 2.63
CA MET A 376 3.23 -1.99 2.29
C MET A 376 4.14 -2.58 1.21
N ALA A 377 4.43 -1.83 0.16
CA ALA A 377 5.31 -2.29 -0.92
C ALA A 377 6.73 -2.54 -0.41
N ASP A 378 7.31 -1.59 0.32
CA ASP A 378 8.66 -1.70 0.87
C ASP A 378 8.76 -2.86 1.87
N ALA A 379 7.76 -2.99 2.76
CA ALA A 379 7.72 -4.08 3.72
C ALA A 379 7.53 -5.46 3.06
N ALA A 380 6.72 -5.55 2.00
CA ALA A 380 6.55 -6.80 1.25
C ALA A 380 7.86 -7.24 0.58
N VAL A 381 8.61 -6.31 -0.01
CA VAL A 381 9.95 -6.60 -0.58
C VAL A 381 10.93 -7.00 0.51
N SER A 382 11.04 -6.21 1.58
CA SER A 382 11.97 -6.49 2.69
C SER A 382 11.68 -7.83 3.35
N PHE A 383 10.41 -8.13 3.63
CA PHE A 383 9.99 -9.40 4.22
C PHE A 383 10.25 -10.58 3.27
N THR A 384 10.08 -10.40 1.98
CA THR A 384 10.43 -11.41 0.98
C THR A 384 11.92 -11.72 1.00
N ASP A 385 12.76 -10.70 0.80
CA ASP A 385 14.20 -10.86 0.58
C ASP A 385 14.95 -11.25 1.86
N ASN A 386 14.55 -10.71 3.00
CA ASN A 386 15.26 -10.87 4.26
C ASN A 386 14.60 -11.86 5.23
N CYS A 387 13.43 -12.43 4.88
CA CYS A 387 12.78 -13.45 5.69
C CYS A 387 12.34 -14.65 4.84
N VAL A 388 11.32 -14.51 3.99
CA VAL A 388 10.64 -15.65 3.34
C VAL A 388 11.61 -16.52 2.53
N VAL A 389 12.48 -15.89 1.73
CA VAL A 389 13.44 -16.62 0.88
C VAL A 389 14.40 -17.48 1.72
N GLY A 390 14.82 -16.99 2.86
CA GLY A 390 15.80 -17.65 3.73
C GLY A 390 15.20 -18.55 4.83
N ILE A 391 13.87 -18.70 4.92
CA ILE A 391 13.26 -19.62 5.90
C ILE A 391 13.61 -21.06 5.55
N GLU A 392 14.03 -21.85 6.57
CA GLU A 392 14.29 -23.28 6.44
C GLU A 392 13.46 -24.08 7.45
N PRO A 393 12.93 -25.29 7.09
CA PRO A 393 12.21 -26.16 8.01
C PRO A 393 13.19 -26.87 8.93
N ARG A 394 12.86 -26.95 10.22
CA ARG A 394 13.64 -27.72 11.20
C ARG A 394 12.98 -29.11 11.37
N LEU A 395 13.39 -30.04 10.49
CA LEU A 395 12.75 -31.35 10.33
C LEU A 395 12.71 -32.16 11.62
N ASP A 396 13.76 -32.08 12.46
CA ASP A 396 13.80 -32.82 13.74
C ASP A 396 12.73 -32.31 14.71
N ASN A 397 12.56 -30.99 14.82
CA ASN A 397 11.53 -30.40 15.66
C ASN A 397 10.12 -30.70 15.16
N ILE A 398 9.91 -30.61 13.84
CA ILE A 398 8.65 -30.95 13.19
C ILE A 398 8.29 -32.41 13.48
N LYS A 399 9.23 -33.35 13.27
CA LYS A 399 9.04 -34.76 13.54
C LYS A 399 8.75 -35.03 15.00
N ALA A 400 9.55 -34.49 15.92
CA ALA A 400 9.35 -34.65 17.37
C ALA A 400 7.99 -34.09 17.85
N GLY A 401 7.53 -33.00 17.27
CA GLY A 401 6.20 -32.45 17.51
C GLY A 401 5.09 -33.40 17.05
N LEU A 402 5.22 -33.92 15.85
CA LEU A 402 4.26 -34.85 15.24
C LEU A 402 4.16 -36.14 16.05
N GLU A 403 5.30 -36.78 16.39
CA GLU A 403 5.33 -38.03 17.12
C GLU A 403 4.73 -37.94 18.54
N ARG A 404 4.79 -36.77 19.17
CA ARG A 404 4.21 -36.52 20.52
C ARG A 404 2.72 -36.18 20.48
N SER A 405 2.14 -35.94 19.30
CA SER A 405 0.77 -35.47 19.19
C SER A 405 -0.23 -36.53 19.57
N LEU A 406 -1.11 -36.23 20.53
CA LEU A 406 -2.23 -37.08 20.88
C LEU A 406 -3.36 -37.02 19.84
N MET A 407 -3.38 -36.07 18.94
CA MET A 407 -4.43 -35.91 17.95
C MET A 407 -4.31 -36.87 16.77
N LEU A 408 -3.21 -37.62 16.67
CA LEU A 408 -3.07 -38.74 15.77
C LEU A 408 -4.07 -39.86 16.07
N VAL A 409 -4.64 -39.93 17.27
CA VAL A 409 -5.72 -40.86 17.66
C VAL A 409 -6.95 -40.72 16.79
N THR A 410 -7.13 -39.57 16.13
CA THR A 410 -8.25 -39.31 15.22
C THR A 410 -8.34 -40.35 14.10
N ALA A 411 -7.19 -40.89 13.65
CA ALA A 411 -7.13 -41.92 12.63
C ALA A 411 -7.80 -43.25 13.10
N LEU A 412 -7.85 -43.55 14.41
CA LEU A 412 -8.46 -44.72 14.97
C LEU A 412 -9.99 -44.60 15.10
N ALA A 413 -10.52 -43.36 15.15
CA ALA A 413 -11.95 -43.15 15.43
C ALA A 413 -12.91 -43.89 14.46
N PRO A 414 -12.63 -43.98 13.14
CA PRO A 414 -13.50 -44.75 12.23
C PRO A 414 -13.59 -46.24 12.56
N LYS A 415 -12.55 -46.82 13.18
CA LYS A 415 -12.50 -48.24 13.50
C LYS A 415 -13.04 -48.54 14.90
N ILE A 416 -12.66 -47.75 15.90
CA ILE A 416 -12.95 -48.07 17.31
C ILE A 416 -14.04 -47.18 17.93
N GLY A 417 -14.49 -46.14 17.23
CA GLY A 417 -15.44 -45.14 17.69
C GLY A 417 -14.79 -43.96 18.41
N TYR A 418 -15.48 -42.82 18.43
CA TYR A 418 -15.01 -41.57 19.00
C TYR A 418 -14.67 -41.69 20.50
N ASP A 419 -15.56 -42.32 21.28
CA ASP A 419 -15.39 -42.39 22.74
C ASP A 419 -14.17 -43.24 23.14
N ALA A 420 -13.93 -44.35 22.44
CA ALA A 420 -12.75 -45.18 22.66
C ALA A 420 -11.46 -44.44 22.27
N ALA A 421 -11.45 -43.70 21.14
CA ALA A 421 -10.32 -42.86 20.74
C ALA A 421 -10.06 -41.77 21.77
N ALA A 422 -11.09 -41.07 22.22
CA ALA A 422 -10.99 -40.04 23.26
C ALA A 422 -10.44 -40.58 24.58
N LYS A 423 -10.83 -41.79 24.98
CA LYS A 423 -10.34 -42.48 26.18
C LYS A 423 -8.83 -42.78 26.06
N ILE A 424 -8.39 -43.27 24.92
CA ILE A 424 -6.97 -43.55 24.64
C ILE A 424 -6.16 -42.24 24.79
N ALA A 425 -6.54 -41.13 24.12
CA ALA A 425 -5.83 -39.86 24.18
C ALA A 425 -5.77 -39.28 25.61
N LYS A 426 -6.90 -39.28 26.31
CA LYS A 426 -6.95 -38.79 27.71
C LYS A 426 -6.09 -39.62 28.67
N THR A 427 -6.06 -40.94 28.47
CA THR A 427 -5.27 -41.86 29.29
C THR A 427 -3.78 -41.68 29.00
N ALA A 428 -3.40 -41.60 27.74
CA ALA A 428 -2.02 -41.32 27.32
C ALA A 428 -1.52 -40.00 27.88
N HIS A 429 -2.33 -38.93 27.80
CA HIS A 429 -1.99 -37.65 28.39
C HIS A 429 -1.78 -37.71 29.92
N LYS A 430 -2.73 -38.35 30.62
CA LYS A 430 -2.68 -38.47 32.11
C LYS A 430 -1.45 -39.25 32.57
N ASN A 431 -1.12 -40.33 31.86
CA ASN A 431 -0.05 -41.24 32.22
C ASN A 431 1.33 -40.85 31.69
N GLY A 432 1.40 -39.87 30.79
CA GLY A 432 2.65 -39.53 30.07
C GLY A 432 3.10 -40.67 29.14
N THR A 433 2.16 -41.51 28.64
CA THR A 433 2.40 -42.61 27.73
C THR A 433 2.06 -42.25 26.28
N THR A 434 2.39 -43.10 25.34
CA THR A 434 2.05 -42.93 23.92
C THR A 434 0.62 -43.44 23.62
N LEU A 435 0.03 -42.95 22.52
CA LEU A 435 -1.26 -43.48 22.02
C LEU A 435 -1.20 -44.96 21.75
N LYS A 436 -0.08 -45.46 21.20
CA LYS A 436 0.11 -46.87 20.88
C LYS A 436 0.07 -47.75 22.14
N GLU A 437 0.83 -47.36 23.18
CA GLU A 437 0.85 -48.07 24.45
C GLU A 437 -0.55 -48.20 25.07
N GLU A 438 -1.31 -47.09 25.11
CA GLU A 438 -2.64 -47.12 25.70
C GLU A 438 -3.69 -47.85 24.82
N ALA A 439 -3.55 -47.80 23.50
CA ALA A 439 -4.39 -48.52 22.58
C ALA A 439 -4.21 -50.04 22.71
N LEU A 440 -2.95 -50.51 22.82
CA LEU A 440 -2.62 -51.92 23.03
C LEU A 440 -3.04 -52.42 24.41
N LYS A 441 -2.73 -51.65 25.46
CA LYS A 441 -3.11 -51.97 26.84
C LYS A 441 -4.62 -52.10 27.02
N GLY A 442 -5.35 -51.21 26.37
CA GLY A 442 -6.83 -51.27 26.35
C GLY A 442 -7.43 -52.35 25.43
N LYS A 443 -6.58 -53.04 24.66
CA LYS A 443 -6.98 -54.07 23.66
C LYS A 443 -7.94 -53.54 22.60
N TYR A 444 -7.77 -52.26 22.21
CA TYR A 444 -8.59 -51.62 21.18
C TYR A 444 -8.17 -52.05 19.76
N VAL A 445 -6.86 -52.24 19.55
CA VAL A 445 -6.23 -52.66 18.29
C VAL A 445 -4.96 -53.46 18.59
N THR A 446 -4.46 -54.24 17.63
CA THR A 446 -3.11 -54.82 17.69
C THR A 446 -2.05 -53.81 17.31
N ALA A 447 -0.76 -54.14 17.52
CA ALA A 447 0.36 -53.29 17.14
C ALA A 447 0.37 -53.06 15.62
N GLU A 448 0.18 -54.10 14.84
CA GLU A 448 0.15 -54.08 13.38
C GLU A 448 -1.03 -53.23 12.87
N GLU A 449 -2.18 -53.37 13.50
CA GLU A 449 -3.36 -52.54 13.17
C GLU A 449 -3.14 -51.07 13.50
N PHE A 450 -2.51 -50.76 14.66
CA PHE A 450 -2.20 -49.41 15.04
C PHE A 450 -1.27 -48.78 14.01
N ASP A 451 -0.17 -49.43 13.67
CA ASP A 451 0.85 -48.90 12.73
C ASP A 451 0.30 -48.75 11.29
N ALA A 452 -0.64 -49.61 10.91
CA ALA A 452 -1.32 -49.54 9.62
C ALA A 452 -2.34 -48.35 9.53
N ILE A 453 -2.95 -47.99 10.65
CA ILE A 453 -4.02 -46.99 10.68
C ILE A 453 -3.46 -45.58 11.01
N VAL A 454 -2.57 -45.50 12.01
CA VAL A 454 -2.06 -44.22 12.52
C VAL A 454 -0.83 -43.82 11.72
N ARG A 455 -1.08 -43.35 10.52
CA ARG A 455 -0.08 -42.89 9.59
C ARG A 455 -0.34 -41.40 9.30
N PRO A 456 0.46 -40.48 9.85
CA PRO A 456 0.26 -39.05 9.67
C PRO A 456 0.19 -38.60 8.20
N GLU A 457 0.95 -39.23 7.33
CA GLU A 457 0.97 -38.99 5.89
C GLU A 457 -0.36 -39.31 5.19
N ASP A 458 -1.17 -40.19 5.79
CA ASP A 458 -2.50 -40.57 5.29
C ASP A 458 -3.64 -39.72 5.92
N MET A 459 -3.28 -38.74 6.78
CA MET A 459 -4.22 -37.87 7.50
C MET A 459 -4.30 -36.42 6.94
N ILE A 460 -3.64 -36.14 5.82
CA ILE A 460 -3.46 -34.82 5.26
C ILE A 460 -4.45 -34.45 4.14
N GLY A 461 -5.45 -35.28 3.91
CA GLY A 461 -6.47 -35.06 2.88
C GLY A 461 -7.65 -36.00 3.01
N PRO A 462 -8.70 -35.84 2.19
CA PRO A 462 -9.82 -36.74 2.13
C PRO A 462 -9.38 -38.13 1.64
N LYS A 463 -10.08 -39.19 2.12
CA LYS A 463 -9.88 -40.58 1.71
C LYS A 463 -11.04 -41.06 0.85
#